data_4c735bf98a08c02e23d6e29804de2175
#
_entry.id   4c735bf98a08c02e23d6e29804de2175
#
_cell.length_a   1.000
_cell.length_b   1.000
_cell.length_c   1.000
_cell.angle_alpha   90.00
_cell.angle_beta   90.00
_cell.angle_gamma   90.00
#
_symmetry.space_group_name_H-M   'P 1'
#
loop_
_entity.id
_entity.type
_entity.pdbx_description
1 polymer ?
#
loop_
_entity_poly.entity_id
_entity_poly.type
_entity_poly.pdbx_seq_one_letter_code
_entity_poly.pdbx_strand_id
1 'polypeptide(L)'
;MEAGAGWKQGRIGRSKTREDERRTSSPNLPVFQSSNVFYSVSNIGELYVPLECREAVFARARVKLFAHQDLRHLNRIFTHIRHSGVAVVEGQWEQITDVMDYIQRHKQDLVQQSYREVKSRDRKELRGRSTNRALQAALARLMCWADADGILQVEPPLVLPYLLELAGEPPGANEGKPFLLSLTKIQQIQNALAGTYPIHALDASLVASENVLAPRSQETIECFQEALQHIRAHHPTAVVADIGCGSGCLTLLARQELGEQVEVYASDLLPEAVATTKLNLQRLLSDSDAVHVMPPGDLFDPFPSHRFDAILFNAPWVVARVRTRAELAIHDEKQETVKRFFGQVSDFLKPHGTVLFGYADASGPKAIRNLETLIAEAGFEVDTLFKRRVATHRSKRKWEQIRVYVLVRI
;
A
#
# COMPACT_ATOMS: atom_id res chain seq x y z
N MET A 1 -36.95 65.22 40.00
CA MET A 1 -36.17 65.95 39.03
C MET A 1 -35.01 64.98 38.65
N GLU A 2 -35.34 64.25 37.74
CA GLU A 2 -34.70 63.81 36.47
C GLU A 2 -33.33 63.20 36.59
N ALA A 3 -33.35 61.88 36.37
CA ALA A 3 -32.26 60.98 36.25
C ALA A 3 -32.13 60.55 34.80
N GLY A 4 -30.94 60.65 34.26
CA GLY A 4 -30.60 60.12 32.92
C GLY A 4 -30.06 58.72 33.02
N ALA A 5 -30.71 57.73 32.39
CA ALA A 5 -30.26 56.32 32.30
C ALA A 5 -29.55 56.07 30.99
N GLY A 6 -28.27 55.74 31.08
CA GLY A 6 -27.46 55.29 29.95
C GLY A 6 -27.55 53.73 29.72
N TRP A 7 -28.00 53.31 28.54
CA TRP A 7 -28.06 51.93 28.11
C TRP A 7 -26.68 51.49 27.61
N LYS A 8 -26.07 50.49 28.27
CA LYS A 8 -24.95 49.73 27.74
C LYS A 8 -25.47 48.50 27.02
N GLN A 9 -25.22 48.43 25.72
CA GLN A 9 -25.46 47.24 24.91
C GLN A 9 -24.55 46.08 25.37
N GLY A 10 -25.18 44.99 25.84
CA GLY A 10 -24.51 43.75 26.15
C GLY A 10 -24.16 42.98 24.84
N ARG A 11 -22.89 42.62 24.66
CA ARG A 11 -22.45 41.68 23.64
C ARG A 11 -22.92 40.28 24.03
N ILE A 12 -23.76 39.68 23.19
CA ILE A 12 -24.16 38.28 23.27
C ILE A 12 -22.94 37.45 22.82
N GLY A 13 -22.30 36.80 23.78
CA GLY A 13 -21.27 35.80 23.50
C GLY A 13 -21.91 34.57 22.90
N ARG A 14 -21.56 34.22 21.64
CA ARG A 14 -21.88 32.92 21.07
C ARG A 14 -21.10 31.86 21.84
N SER A 15 -21.80 30.99 22.55
CA SER A 15 -21.26 29.76 23.09
C SER A 15 -20.90 28.85 21.93
N LYS A 16 -19.61 28.60 21.71
CA LYS A 16 -19.14 27.51 20.85
C LYS A 16 -19.50 26.20 21.55
N THR A 17 -20.37 25.44 20.94
CA THR A 17 -20.70 24.08 21.36
C THR A 17 -19.47 23.19 21.18
N ARG A 18 -19.17 22.38 22.19
CA ARG A 18 -18.03 21.45 22.31
C ARG A 18 -18.10 20.22 21.36
N GLU A 19 -18.83 20.30 20.27
CA GLU A 19 -19.00 19.18 19.31
C GLU A 19 -18.07 19.24 18.10
N ASP A 20 -17.31 20.32 17.89
CA ASP A 20 -16.45 20.47 16.70
C ASP A 20 -14.96 20.08 16.92
N GLU A 21 -14.58 19.60 18.10
CA GLU A 21 -13.17 19.26 18.40
C GLU A 21 -12.83 17.74 18.34
N ARG A 22 -13.71 16.89 17.80
CA ARG A 22 -13.40 15.48 17.58
C ARG A 22 -13.17 15.11 16.12
N ARG A 23 -12.62 16.00 15.33
CA ARG A 23 -11.88 15.58 14.13
C ARG A 23 -10.44 15.35 14.56
N THR A 24 -10.18 14.15 15.08
CA THR A 24 -8.83 13.64 15.28
C THR A 24 -8.11 13.66 13.94
N SER A 25 -7.05 14.45 13.85
CA SER A 25 -6.13 14.48 12.74
C SER A 25 -5.54 13.08 12.55
N SER A 26 -6.04 12.34 11.58
CA SER A 26 -5.33 11.20 11.01
C SER A 26 -3.91 11.66 10.65
N PRO A 27 -2.88 10.85 10.85
CA PRO A 27 -1.56 11.19 10.36
C PRO A 27 -1.71 11.54 8.88
N ASN A 28 -1.08 12.62 8.42
CA ASN A 28 -1.10 13.10 7.04
C ASN A 28 -0.55 12.03 6.09
N LEU A 29 -1.30 10.96 5.92
CA LEU A 29 -1.29 10.19 4.67
C LEU A 29 -1.82 11.17 3.63
N PRO A 30 -1.24 11.24 2.43
CA PRO A 30 -1.81 12.04 1.38
C PRO A 30 -3.26 11.57 1.23
N VAL A 31 -4.19 12.38 1.74
CA VAL A 31 -5.61 12.22 1.44
C VAL A 31 -5.64 12.24 -0.08
N PHE A 32 -6.03 11.11 -0.67
CA PHE A 32 -6.29 11.02 -2.09
C PHE A 32 -7.43 12.00 -2.40
N GLN A 33 -7.10 13.27 -2.56
CA GLN A 33 -7.99 14.20 -3.25
C GLN A 33 -7.95 13.76 -4.71
N SER A 34 -8.94 12.97 -5.07
CA SER A 34 -9.22 12.54 -6.44
C SER A 34 -9.73 13.72 -7.27
N SER A 35 -8.87 14.69 -7.56
CA SER A 35 -9.05 15.41 -8.79
C SER A 35 -8.47 14.50 -9.86
N ASN A 36 -9.33 13.76 -10.54
CA ASN A 36 -8.94 12.95 -11.69
C ASN A 36 -8.16 13.84 -12.64
N VAL A 37 -6.94 13.43 -12.94
CA VAL A 37 -6.05 14.25 -13.75
C VAL A 37 -5.84 13.54 -15.07
N PHE A 38 -6.39 14.13 -16.12
CA PHE A 38 -6.30 13.64 -17.48
C PHE A 38 -5.41 14.54 -18.32
N TYR A 39 -4.73 13.95 -19.28
CA TYR A 39 -3.87 14.65 -20.22
C TYR A 39 -4.13 14.16 -21.64
N SER A 40 -4.32 15.09 -22.58
CA SER A 40 -4.53 14.75 -23.99
C SER A 40 -3.21 14.57 -24.71
N VAL A 41 -2.99 13.38 -25.26
CA VAL A 41 -1.85 13.06 -26.11
C VAL A 41 -2.32 12.92 -27.55
N SER A 42 -1.64 13.60 -28.48
CA SER A 42 -1.96 13.50 -29.92
C SER A 42 -1.89 12.04 -30.37
N ASN A 43 -2.90 11.57 -31.08
CA ASN A 43 -3.08 10.22 -31.61
C ASN A 43 -3.51 9.12 -30.61
N ILE A 44 -3.52 9.39 -29.29
CA ILE A 44 -4.02 8.44 -28.30
C ILE A 44 -5.36 8.92 -27.70
N GLY A 45 -5.49 10.22 -27.49
CA GLY A 45 -6.64 10.82 -26.84
C GLY A 45 -6.37 11.23 -25.39
N GLU A 46 -7.40 11.22 -24.58
CA GLU A 46 -7.33 11.59 -23.18
C GLU A 46 -6.87 10.41 -22.33
N LEU A 47 -5.77 10.59 -21.59
CA LEU A 47 -5.14 9.60 -20.74
C LEU A 47 -5.23 10.01 -19.26
N TYR A 48 -5.57 9.06 -18.40
CA TYR A 48 -5.44 9.24 -16.96
C TYR A 48 -3.95 9.26 -16.57
N VAL A 49 -3.59 10.18 -15.67
CA VAL A 49 -2.21 10.34 -15.18
C VAL A 49 -2.16 9.93 -13.71
N PRO A 50 -1.66 8.73 -13.39
CA PRO A 50 -1.44 8.27 -12.03
C PRO A 50 -0.60 9.23 -11.21
N LEU A 51 -0.79 9.24 -9.89
CA LEU A 51 -0.17 10.20 -8.97
C LEU A 51 1.36 10.27 -9.15
N GLU A 52 2.01 9.12 -9.32
CA GLU A 52 3.47 9.07 -9.51
C GLU A 52 3.97 9.73 -10.80
N CYS A 53 3.12 9.82 -11.83
CA CYS A 53 3.45 10.41 -13.12
C CYS A 53 3.15 11.92 -13.20
N ARG A 54 2.34 12.46 -12.28
CA ARG A 54 1.82 13.84 -12.34
C ARG A 54 2.91 14.90 -12.37
N GLU A 55 3.91 14.79 -11.50
CA GLU A 55 5.01 15.73 -11.46
C GLU A 55 5.74 15.82 -12.82
N ALA A 56 6.01 14.67 -13.44
CA ALA A 56 6.67 14.62 -14.72
C ALA A 56 5.83 15.20 -15.86
N VAL A 57 4.53 14.89 -15.90
CA VAL A 57 3.61 15.28 -16.99
C VAL A 57 3.20 16.75 -16.90
N PHE A 58 2.92 17.26 -15.68
CA PHE A 58 2.38 18.62 -15.50
C PHE A 58 3.42 19.70 -15.25
N ALA A 59 4.71 19.36 -15.11
CA ALA A 59 5.81 20.32 -14.93
C ALA A 59 6.16 21.10 -16.20
N ARG A 60 5.18 21.54 -17.00
CA ARG A 60 5.36 22.21 -18.32
C ARG A 60 6.13 21.35 -19.33
N ALA A 61 6.10 20.04 -19.16
CA ALA A 61 6.76 19.11 -20.07
C ALA A 61 6.04 19.04 -21.42
N ARG A 62 6.81 18.86 -22.48
CA ARG A 62 6.26 18.52 -23.80
C ARG A 62 6.07 17.00 -23.81
N VAL A 63 4.84 16.54 -23.78
CA VAL A 63 4.54 15.11 -23.94
C VAL A 63 4.52 14.76 -25.42
N LYS A 64 5.27 13.74 -25.80
CA LYS A 64 5.37 13.29 -27.20
C LYS A 64 5.32 11.78 -27.29
N LEU A 65 4.52 11.28 -28.23
CA LEU A 65 4.49 9.88 -28.61
C LEU A 65 5.67 9.56 -29.53
N PHE A 66 6.37 8.48 -29.26
CA PHE A 66 7.41 7.87 -30.08
C PHE A 66 6.97 6.45 -30.43
N ALA A 67 6.55 6.26 -31.66
CA ALA A 67 6.11 4.98 -32.17
C ALA A 67 7.30 4.06 -32.51
N HIS A 68 7.01 2.79 -32.83
CA HIS A 68 8.00 1.75 -33.14
C HIS A 68 9.17 2.22 -34.04
N GLN A 69 8.87 2.95 -35.12
CA GLN A 69 9.90 3.46 -36.03
C GLN A 69 10.84 4.50 -35.40
N ASP A 70 10.36 5.24 -34.40
CA ASP A 70 11.14 6.25 -33.69
C ASP A 70 12.14 5.63 -32.72
N LEU A 71 11.86 4.42 -32.21
CA LEU A 71 12.69 3.72 -31.23
C LEU A 71 14.08 3.37 -31.76
N ARG A 72 14.26 3.33 -33.06
CA ARG A 72 15.58 3.17 -33.70
C ARG A 72 16.49 4.42 -33.52
N HIS A 73 15.93 5.56 -33.12
CA HIS A 73 16.62 6.82 -32.95
C HIS A 73 16.76 7.23 -31.48
N LEU A 74 17.41 6.39 -30.66
CA LEU A 74 17.55 6.54 -29.20
C LEU A 74 18.00 7.94 -28.77
N ASN A 75 18.92 8.54 -29.51
CA ASN A 75 19.41 9.90 -29.22
C ASN A 75 18.31 10.98 -29.35
N ARG A 76 17.32 10.82 -30.24
CA ARG A 76 16.19 11.76 -30.36
C ARG A 76 15.32 11.71 -29.10
N ILE A 77 15.00 10.50 -28.59
CA ILE A 77 14.22 10.30 -27.40
C ILE A 77 14.98 10.83 -26.17
N PHE A 78 16.26 10.48 -26.05
CA PHE A 78 17.13 10.98 -25.00
C PHE A 78 17.21 12.51 -24.99
N THR A 79 17.40 13.15 -26.14
CA THR A 79 17.45 14.62 -26.28
C THR A 79 16.11 15.23 -25.83
N HIS A 80 14.98 14.64 -26.20
CA HIS A 80 13.67 15.11 -25.77
C HIS A 80 13.53 15.06 -24.24
N ILE A 81 13.88 13.93 -23.62
CA ILE A 81 13.84 13.74 -22.14
C ILE A 81 14.84 14.67 -21.44
N ARG A 82 16.05 14.83 -21.98
CA ARG A 82 17.09 15.74 -21.45
C ARG A 82 16.61 17.18 -21.36
N HIS A 83 15.79 17.63 -22.33
CA HIS A 83 15.16 18.96 -22.33
C HIS A 83 13.81 18.99 -21.58
N SER A 84 13.65 18.11 -20.59
CA SER A 84 12.47 18.02 -19.72
C SER A 84 11.18 17.62 -20.45
N GLY A 85 11.27 17.02 -21.64
CA GLY A 85 10.12 16.41 -22.31
C GLY A 85 9.74 15.06 -21.70
N VAL A 86 8.48 14.66 -21.86
CA VAL A 86 7.97 13.32 -21.54
C VAL A 86 7.86 12.54 -22.85
N ALA A 87 8.51 11.38 -22.90
CA ALA A 87 8.45 10.45 -24.00
C ALA A 87 7.47 9.31 -23.66
N VAL A 88 6.34 9.26 -24.36
CA VAL A 88 5.45 8.10 -24.35
C VAL A 88 5.90 7.20 -25.49
N VAL A 89 6.20 5.93 -25.22
CA VAL A 89 6.78 5.00 -26.18
C VAL A 89 5.84 3.84 -26.48
N GLU A 90 5.79 3.45 -27.75
CA GLU A 90 5.05 2.29 -28.25
C GLU A 90 5.95 1.46 -29.17
N GLY A 91 5.91 0.14 -29.08
CA GLY A 91 6.69 -0.76 -29.94
C GLY A 91 7.15 -2.02 -29.24
N GLN A 92 8.16 -2.66 -29.79
CA GLN A 92 8.70 -3.90 -29.23
C GLN A 92 9.31 -3.65 -27.84
N TRP A 93 9.00 -4.52 -26.90
CA TRP A 93 9.43 -4.40 -25.51
C TRP A 93 10.94 -4.28 -25.36
N GLU A 94 11.70 -5.06 -26.12
CA GLU A 94 13.16 -4.98 -26.13
C GLU A 94 13.66 -3.60 -26.58
N GLN A 95 13.07 -3.02 -27.62
CA GLN A 95 13.45 -1.68 -28.08
C GLN A 95 13.11 -0.58 -27.05
N ILE A 96 12.01 -0.75 -26.33
CA ILE A 96 11.62 0.16 -25.25
C ILE A 96 12.63 0.09 -24.09
N THR A 97 13.06 -1.11 -23.73
CA THR A 97 14.11 -1.30 -22.70
C THR A 97 15.46 -0.77 -23.14
N ASP A 98 15.81 -0.87 -24.43
CA ASP A 98 17.03 -0.26 -25.01
C ASP A 98 17.06 1.26 -24.84
N VAL A 99 15.90 1.94 -24.92
CA VAL A 99 15.81 3.38 -24.63
C VAL A 99 16.23 3.68 -23.19
N MET A 100 15.74 2.88 -22.23
CA MET A 100 16.10 3.03 -20.82
C MET A 100 17.59 2.80 -20.59
N ASP A 101 18.15 1.75 -21.18
CA ASP A 101 19.58 1.44 -21.08
C ASP A 101 20.43 2.53 -21.72
N TYR A 102 19.96 3.12 -22.82
CA TYR A 102 20.61 4.26 -23.43
C TYR A 102 20.65 5.46 -22.47
N ILE A 103 19.55 5.80 -21.84
CA ILE A 103 19.48 6.88 -20.83
C ILE A 103 20.45 6.59 -19.67
N GLN A 104 20.49 5.35 -19.16
CA GLN A 104 21.39 4.96 -18.07
C GLN A 104 22.87 5.09 -18.46
N ARG A 105 23.25 4.64 -19.65
CA ARG A 105 24.62 4.77 -20.18
C ARG A 105 25.06 6.21 -20.35
N HIS A 106 24.13 7.11 -20.75
CA HIS A 106 24.40 8.55 -21.01
C HIS A 106 24.01 9.44 -19.82
N LYS A 107 23.89 8.90 -18.62
CA LYS A 107 23.47 9.65 -17.42
C LYS A 107 24.34 10.87 -17.08
N GLN A 108 25.60 10.89 -17.50
CA GLN A 108 26.48 12.05 -17.30
C GLN A 108 26.03 13.26 -18.10
N ASP A 109 25.42 13.05 -19.27
CA ASP A 109 24.95 14.10 -20.16
C ASP A 109 23.64 14.74 -19.67
N LEU A 110 22.98 14.14 -18.67
CA LEU A 110 21.78 14.70 -18.04
C LEU A 110 22.10 15.84 -17.07
N VAL A 111 23.34 15.93 -16.59
CA VAL A 111 23.77 16.95 -15.63
C VAL A 111 24.31 18.17 -16.38
N GLN A 112 23.58 19.28 -16.31
CA GLN A 112 24.04 20.54 -16.90
C GLN A 112 25.35 21.03 -16.25
N GLN A 113 26.17 21.78 -16.98
CA GLN A 113 27.52 22.26 -16.64
C GLN A 113 27.64 23.22 -15.43
N SER A 114 26.60 23.35 -14.61
CA SER A 114 26.49 24.33 -13.50
C SER A 114 27.47 24.14 -12.34
N TYR A 115 28.35 23.13 -12.37
CA TYR A 115 29.21 22.79 -11.22
C TYR A 115 30.69 23.15 -11.40
N ARG A 116 31.03 24.23 -12.08
CA ARG A 116 32.45 24.59 -12.28
C ARG A 116 33.19 25.08 -11.03
N GLU A 117 32.50 25.40 -9.91
CA GLU A 117 33.10 26.15 -8.78
C GLU A 117 33.28 25.41 -7.45
N VAL A 118 33.04 24.09 -7.33
CA VAL A 118 33.14 23.34 -6.07
C VAL A 118 34.46 22.60 -5.93
N LYS A 119 35.09 22.60 -4.74
CA LYS A 119 36.36 21.92 -4.41
C LYS A 119 36.35 20.41 -4.70
N SER A 120 37.50 19.82 -5.07
CA SER A 120 37.60 18.53 -5.78
C SER A 120 37.02 17.28 -5.08
N ARG A 121 37.02 17.20 -3.75
CA ARG A 121 36.52 16.03 -3.01
C ARG A 121 35.01 16.05 -2.87
N ASP A 122 34.45 17.21 -2.59
CA ASP A 122 33.01 17.43 -2.51
C ASP A 122 32.35 17.33 -3.89
N ARG A 123 33.09 17.66 -4.97
CA ARG A 123 32.62 17.53 -6.36
C ARG A 123 32.27 16.10 -6.76
N LYS A 124 33.00 15.08 -6.31
CA LYS A 124 32.76 13.70 -6.75
C LYS A 124 31.47 13.15 -6.12
N GLU A 125 31.25 13.43 -4.84
CA GLU A 125 30.05 13.00 -4.13
C GLU A 125 28.82 13.79 -4.56
N LEU A 126 28.92 15.11 -4.67
CA LEU A 126 27.85 15.98 -5.17
C LEU A 126 27.49 15.66 -6.62
N ARG A 127 28.48 15.38 -7.50
CA ARG A 127 28.23 14.92 -8.87
C ARG A 127 27.52 13.57 -8.89
N GLY A 128 27.92 12.62 -8.06
CA GLY A 128 27.26 11.31 -7.97
C GLY A 128 25.79 11.43 -7.58
N ARG A 129 25.49 12.20 -6.53
CA ARG A 129 24.09 12.45 -6.07
C ARG A 129 23.28 13.22 -7.11
N SER A 130 23.87 14.24 -7.73
CA SER A 130 23.24 15.04 -8.80
C SER A 130 22.95 14.19 -10.04
N THR A 131 23.91 13.34 -10.47
CA THR A 131 23.73 12.44 -11.61
C THR A 131 22.63 11.42 -11.34
N ASN A 132 22.60 10.81 -10.16
CA ASN A 132 21.54 9.86 -9.80
C ASN A 132 20.15 10.52 -9.76
N ARG A 133 20.05 11.72 -9.18
CA ARG A 133 18.80 12.48 -9.18
C ARG A 133 18.34 12.84 -10.59
N ALA A 134 19.26 13.29 -11.45
CA ALA A 134 18.96 13.60 -12.84
C ALA A 134 18.54 12.37 -13.63
N LEU A 135 19.19 11.22 -13.38
CA LEU A 135 18.81 9.94 -13.97
C LEU A 135 17.39 9.51 -13.55
N GLN A 136 17.07 9.55 -12.27
CA GLN A 136 15.72 9.19 -11.79
C GLN A 136 14.65 10.11 -12.40
N ALA A 137 14.93 11.41 -12.46
CA ALA A 137 14.03 12.36 -13.09
C ALA A 137 13.88 12.16 -14.61
N ALA A 138 14.91 11.67 -15.29
CA ALA A 138 14.86 11.33 -16.72
C ALA A 138 14.07 10.03 -16.95
N LEU A 139 14.32 9.01 -16.15
CA LEU A 139 13.61 7.72 -16.24
C LEU A 139 12.10 7.86 -15.91
N ALA A 140 11.75 8.74 -14.97
CA ALA A 140 10.34 9.06 -14.68
C ALA A 140 9.60 9.74 -15.85
N ARG A 141 10.32 10.24 -16.86
CA ARG A 141 9.75 10.84 -18.10
C ARG A 141 9.69 9.87 -19.28
N LEU A 142 10.20 8.67 -19.13
CA LEU A 142 10.03 7.59 -20.11
C LEU A 142 8.82 6.75 -19.70
N MET A 143 7.75 6.84 -20.48
CA MET A 143 6.45 6.29 -20.14
C MET A 143 5.92 5.36 -21.23
N CYS A 144 5.14 4.36 -20.83
CA CYS A 144 4.23 3.62 -21.67
C CYS A 144 2.79 3.97 -21.29
N TRP A 145 1.85 3.59 -22.11
CA TRP A 145 0.45 3.69 -21.77
C TRP A 145 -0.22 2.32 -21.82
N ALA A 146 -1.25 2.16 -21.01
CA ALA A 146 -2.12 1.00 -21.01
C ALA A 146 -3.53 1.44 -21.43
N ASP A 147 -4.29 0.53 -22.04
CA ASP A 147 -5.71 0.77 -22.27
C ASP A 147 -6.53 0.79 -20.96
N ALA A 148 -7.84 0.97 -21.08
CA ALA A 148 -8.72 1.03 -19.92
C ALA A 148 -8.69 -0.24 -19.06
N ASP A 149 -8.40 -1.38 -19.66
CA ASP A 149 -8.35 -2.70 -19.02
C ASP A 149 -6.97 -3.05 -18.46
N GLY A 150 -6.00 -2.15 -18.60
CA GLY A 150 -4.64 -2.32 -18.07
C GLY A 150 -3.71 -3.11 -18.99
N ILE A 151 -4.04 -3.26 -20.26
CA ILE A 151 -3.18 -3.89 -21.25
C ILE A 151 -2.16 -2.85 -21.76
N LEU A 152 -0.89 -3.07 -21.48
CA LEU A 152 0.17 -2.20 -21.97
C LEU A 152 0.27 -2.26 -23.49
N GLN A 153 0.34 -1.10 -24.10
CA GLN A 153 0.40 -0.94 -25.56
C GLN A 153 1.86 -1.04 -26.06
N VAL A 154 2.38 -2.26 -25.95
CA VAL A 154 3.71 -2.70 -26.36
C VAL A 154 3.60 -3.94 -27.26
N GLU A 155 4.66 -4.38 -27.91
CA GLU A 155 4.66 -5.56 -28.79
C GLU A 155 5.59 -6.64 -28.23
N PRO A 156 5.09 -7.88 -27.95
CA PRO A 156 3.66 -8.23 -27.90
C PRO A 156 2.96 -7.47 -26.75
N PRO A 157 1.62 -7.32 -26.77
CA PRO A 157 0.88 -6.69 -25.70
C PRO A 157 1.16 -7.36 -24.36
N LEU A 158 1.47 -6.57 -23.34
CA LEU A 158 1.78 -7.08 -22.01
C LEU A 158 0.57 -6.90 -21.10
N VAL A 159 0.01 -8.02 -20.66
CA VAL A 159 -1.10 -8.06 -19.74
C VAL A 159 -0.58 -8.23 -18.32
N LEU A 160 -0.82 -7.25 -17.48
CA LEU A 160 -0.55 -7.31 -16.03
C LEU A 160 -1.90 -7.09 -15.31
N PRO A 161 -2.52 -8.14 -14.78
CA PRO A 161 -3.79 -7.99 -14.07
C PRO A 161 -3.68 -6.97 -12.94
N TYR A 162 -4.71 -6.13 -12.78
CA TYR A 162 -4.75 -5.07 -11.76
C TYR A 162 -3.59 -4.05 -11.86
N LEU A 163 -3.12 -3.76 -13.08
CA LEU A 163 -1.94 -2.91 -13.30
C LEU A 163 -2.07 -1.53 -12.65
N LEU A 164 -3.26 -0.92 -12.72
CA LEU A 164 -3.52 0.40 -12.14
C LEU A 164 -3.43 0.38 -10.61
N GLU A 165 -4.03 -0.63 -9.98
CA GLU A 165 -3.99 -0.82 -8.53
C GLU A 165 -2.58 -1.19 -8.06
N LEU A 166 -1.86 -2.02 -8.81
CA LEU A 166 -0.45 -2.34 -8.54
C LEU A 166 0.45 -1.11 -8.66
N ALA A 167 0.06 -0.13 -9.45
CA ALA A 167 0.72 1.18 -9.50
C ALA A 167 0.34 2.10 -8.32
N GLY A 168 -0.57 1.68 -7.45
CA GLY A 168 -0.96 2.39 -6.23
C GLY A 168 -2.19 3.28 -6.36
N GLU A 169 -2.94 3.15 -7.44
CA GLU A 169 -4.18 3.90 -7.67
C GLU A 169 -5.41 3.08 -7.24
N PRO A 170 -6.46 3.72 -6.73
CA PRO A 170 -7.69 3.01 -6.39
C PRO A 170 -8.39 2.43 -7.63
N PRO A 171 -9.15 1.33 -7.48
CA PRO A 171 -9.92 0.75 -8.58
C PRO A 171 -10.82 1.78 -9.26
N GLY A 172 -10.80 1.80 -10.59
CA GLY A 172 -11.62 2.72 -11.38
C GLY A 172 -11.17 4.18 -11.38
N ALA A 173 -9.99 4.51 -10.83
CA ALA A 173 -9.46 5.87 -10.81
C ALA A 173 -9.30 6.46 -12.22
N ASN A 174 -9.10 5.62 -13.23
CA ASN A 174 -8.98 6.02 -14.63
C ASN A 174 -10.33 6.30 -15.32
N GLU A 175 -11.47 6.10 -14.67
CA GLU A 175 -12.82 6.32 -15.22
C GLU A 175 -13.06 5.59 -16.57
N GLY A 176 -12.49 4.39 -16.72
CA GLY A 176 -12.58 3.60 -17.96
C GLY A 176 -11.76 4.19 -19.12
N LYS A 177 -10.80 5.08 -18.86
CA LYS A 177 -9.90 5.65 -19.86
C LYS A 177 -8.53 4.97 -19.83
N PRO A 178 -7.79 5.00 -20.95
CA PRO A 178 -6.38 4.62 -20.96
C PRO A 178 -5.56 5.44 -19.95
N PHE A 179 -4.41 4.92 -19.51
CA PHE A 179 -3.59 5.59 -18.51
C PHE A 179 -2.09 5.47 -18.79
N LEU A 180 -1.31 6.41 -18.23
CA LEU A 180 0.15 6.45 -18.35
C LEU A 180 0.80 5.74 -17.18
N LEU A 181 1.94 5.07 -17.44
CA LEU A 181 2.84 4.58 -16.40
C LEU A 181 4.30 4.82 -16.82
N SER A 182 5.15 5.15 -15.86
CA SER A 182 6.58 5.19 -16.11
C SER A 182 7.11 3.77 -16.38
N LEU A 183 8.06 3.64 -17.30
CA LEU A 183 8.68 2.34 -17.59
C LEU A 183 9.35 1.75 -16.34
N THR A 184 9.91 2.60 -15.49
CA THR A 184 10.49 2.20 -14.22
C THR A 184 9.45 1.53 -13.30
N LYS A 185 8.24 2.09 -13.22
CA LYS A 185 7.17 1.50 -12.41
C LYS A 185 6.70 0.16 -12.94
N ILE A 186 6.54 0.07 -14.26
CA ILE A 186 6.18 -1.22 -14.91
C ILE A 186 7.22 -2.30 -14.57
N GLN A 187 8.51 -1.98 -14.66
CA GLN A 187 9.58 -2.92 -14.33
C GLN A 187 9.60 -3.27 -12.83
N GLN A 188 9.35 -2.31 -11.94
CA GLN A 188 9.23 -2.57 -10.50
C GLN A 188 8.10 -3.56 -10.21
N ILE A 189 6.93 -3.37 -10.83
CA ILE A 189 5.79 -4.29 -10.70
C ILE A 189 6.17 -5.68 -11.22
N GLN A 190 6.74 -5.78 -12.43
CA GLN A 190 7.16 -7.05 -13.01
C GLN A 190 8.18 -7.78 -12.12
N ASN A 191 9.20 -7.08 -11.64
CA ASN A 191 10.24 -7.65 -10.78
C ASN A 191 9.68 -8.12 -9.43
N ALA A 192 8.76 -7.37 -8.84
CA ALA A 192 8.11 -7.74 -7.60
C ALA A 192 7.26 -9.02 -7.77
N LEU A 193 6.46 -9.09 -8.84
CA LEU A 193 5.60 -10.24 -9.13
C LEU A 193 6.37 -11.48 -9.63
N ALA A 194 7.60 -11.32 -10.13
CA ALA A 194 8.46 -12.45 -10.49
C ALA A 194 9.00 -13.21 -9.26
N GLY A 195 9.09 -12.54 -8.10
CA GLY A 195 9.48 -13.15 -6.84
C GLY A 195 8.35 -13.94 -6.21
N THR A 196 8.64 -15.15 -5.70
CA THR A 196 7.69 -15.96 -4.95
C THR A 196 8.20 -16.24 -3.54
N TYR A 197 7.27 -16.39 -2.60
CA TYR A 197 7.53 -16.63 -1.18
C TYR A 197 6.81 -17.92 -0.77
N PRO A 198 7.55 -19.01 -0.46
CA PRO A 198 6.94 -20.27 -0.03
C PRO A 198 6.26 -20.11 1.34
N ILE A 199 5.06 -20.64 1.46
CA ILE A 199 4.26 -20.68 2.70
C ILE A 199 4.00 -22.12 3.04
N HIS A 200 4.71 -22.64 4.04
CA HIS A 200 4.64 -24.05 4.41
C HIS A 200 3.24 -24.47 4.83
N ALA A 201 2.55 -23.64 5.61
CA ALA A 201 1.19 -23.91 6.07
C ALA A 201 0.15 -24.02 4.95
N LEU A 202 0.43 -23.44 3.76
CA LEU A 202 -0.47 -23.48 2.60
C LEU A 202 0.00 -24.51 1.54
N ASP A 203 1.19 -25.09 1.71
CA ASP A 203 1.88 -25.89 0.67
C ASP A 203 1.92 -25.14 -0.69
N ALA A 204 2.09 -23.85 -0.66
CA ALA A 204 2.01 -22.96 -1.82
C ALA A 204 3.02 -21.81 -1.74
N SER A 205 3.20 -21.11 -2.87
CA SER A 205 4.01 -19.90 -2.91
C SER A 205 3.18 -18.69 -3.33
N LEU A 206 3.31 -17.59 -2.58
CA LEU A 206 2.65 -16.32 -2.86
C LEU A 206 3.58 -15.34 -3.57
N VAL A 207 2.99 -14.40 -4.33
CA VAL A 207 3.69 -13.20 -4.78
C VAL A 207 3.41 -12.05 -3.80
N ALA A 208 4.31 -11.07 -3.77
CA ALA A 208 4.09 -9.81 -3.07
C ALA A 208 4.52 -8.67 -4.00
N SER A 209 3.62 -7.71 -4.23
CA SER A 209 3.93 -6.52 -5.03
C SER A 209 4.78 -5.51 -4.24
N GLU A 210 5.21 -4.44 -4.90
CA GLU A 210 5.88 -3.33 -4.25
C GLU A 210 4.97 -2.75 -3.13
N ASN A 211 5.55 -2.33 -2.02
CA ASN A 211 4.88 -1.83 -0.82
C ASN A 211 4.04 -2.85 -0.03
N VAL A 212 3.93 -4.09 -0.47
CA VAL A 212 3.28 -5.17 0.25
C VAL A 212 4.31 -5.99 1.00
N LEU A 213 4.06 -6.23 2.29
CA LEU A 213 4.96 -7.05 3.10
C LEU A 213 4.96 -8.49 2.59
N ALA A 214 6.12 -8.94 2.14
CA ALA A 214 6.28 -10.33 1.74
C ALA A 214 6.11 -11.26 2.96
N PRO A 215 5.31 -12.34 2.87
CA PRO A 215 4.98 -13.22 4.00
C PRO A 215 6.13 -14.20 4.28
N ARG A 216 7.25 -13.68 4.80
CA ARG A 216 8.49 -14.45 5.03
C ARG A 216 8.55 -15.16 6.39
N SER A 217 7.79 -14.69 7.38
CA SER A 217 7.82 -15.26 8.73
C SER A 217 6.89 -16.44 8.81
N GLN A 218 7.44 -17.64 8.66
CA GLN A 218 6.70 -18.90 8.83
C GLN A 218 6.13 -18.99 10.25
N GLU A 219 6.89 -18.55 11.25
CA GLU A 219 6.48 -18.58 12.67
C GLU A 219 5.24 -17.73 12.93
N THR A 220 5.09 -16.59 12.23
CA THR A 220 3.86 -15.78 12.34
C THR A 220 2.68 -16.55 11.74
N ILE A 221 2.88 -17.16 10.59
CA ILE A 221 1.84 -17.91 9.88
C ILE A 221 1.42 -19.14 10.70
N GLU A 222 2.39 -19.88 11.27
CA GLU A 222 2.14 -21.02 12.14
C GLU A 222 1.33 -20.63 13.40
N CYS A 223 1.65 -19.49 14.03
CA CYS A 223 0.86 -19.01 15.16
C CYS A 223 -0.60 -18.70 14.77
N PHE A 224 -0.81 -18.10 13.59
CA PHE A 224 -2.17 -17.88 13.09
C PHE A 224 -2.86 -19.19 12.71
N GLN A 225 -2.14 -20.14 12.15
CA GLN A 225 -2.66 -21.48 11.85
C GLN A 225 -3.19 -22.17 13.12
N GLU A 226 -2.37 -22.22 14.17
CA GLU A 226 -2.76 -22.78 15.47
C GLU A 226 -3.97 -22.03 16.08
N ALA A 227 -4.01 -20.71 15.96
CA ALA A 227 -5.13 -19.90 16.42
C ALA A 227 -6.43 -20.18 15.63
N LEU A 228 -6.34 -20.34 14.30
CA LEU A 228 -7.47 -20.73 13.45
C LEU A 228 -7.99 -22.14 13.78
N GLN A 229 -7.09 -23.10 13.99
CA GLN A 229 -7.44 -24.44 14.43
C GLN A 229 -8.11 -24.42 15.81
N HIS A 230 -7.64 -23.59 16.73
CA HIS A 230 -8.25 -23.41 18.06
C HIS A 230 -9.67 -22.89 17.94
N ILE A 231 -9.92 -21.80 17.18
CA ILE A 231 -11.29 -21.26 17.03
C ILE A 231 -12.21 -22.24 16.30
N ARG A 232 -11.72 -22.96 15.29
CA ARG A 232 -12.49 -24.01 14.59
C ARG A 232 -13.02 -25.07 15.56
N ALA A 233 -12.23 -25.44 16.57
CA ALA A 233 -12.59 -26.45 17.55
C ALA A 233 -13.58 -25.95 18.61
N HIS A 234 -13.58 -24.66 18.94
CA HIS A 234 -14.27 -24.12 20.10
C HIS A 234 -15.37 -23.09 19.76
N HIS A 235 -15.32 -22.50 18.56
CA HIS A 235 -16.23 -21.43 18.16
C HIS A 235 -16.82 -21.69 16.77
N PRO A 236 -18.16 -21.74 16.64
CA PRO A 236 -18.81 -21.78 15.33
C PRO A 236 -18.40 -20.54 14.52
N THR A 237 -17.74 -20.75 13.38
CA THR A 237 -17.24 -19.67 12.54
C THR A 237 -17.73 -19.85 11.12
N ALA A 238 -18.52 -18.90 10.62
CA ALA A 238 -19.08 -18.90 9.27
C ALA A 238 -18.61 -17.70 8.44
N VAL A 239 -18.32 -16.56 9.09
CA VAL A 239 -17.93 -15.32 8.41
C VAL A 239 -16.71 -14.72 9.11
N VAL A 240 -15.64 -14.51 8.34
CA VAL A 240 -14.32 -14.06 8.85
C VAL A 240 -13.89 -12.79 8.12
N ALA A 241 -13.23 -11.88 8.84
CA ALA A 241 -12.52 -10.76 8.24
C ALA A 241 -11.01 -10.91 8.41
N ASP A 242 -10.25 -10.60 7.35
CA ASP A 242 -8.80 -10.40 7.37
C ASP A 242 -8.51 -8.93 7.12
N ILE A 243 -8.18 -8.20 8.18
CA ILE A 243 -7.90 -6.77 8.18
C ILE A 243 -6.41 -6.55 7.91
N GLY A 244 -6.07 -5.74 6.90
CA GLY A 244 -4.69 -5.59 6.46
C GLY A 244 -4.19 -6.86 5.77
N CYS A 245 -4.93 -7.38 4.79
CA CYS A 245 -4.70 -8.68 4.16
C CYS A 245 -3.36 -8.80 3.42
N GLY A 246 -2.75 -7.68 3.00
CA GLY A 246 -1.43 -7.63 2.38
C GLY A 246 -1.32 -8.50 1.13
N SER A 247 -0.62 -9.65 1.26
CA SER A 247 -0.50 -10.63 0.18
C SER A 247 -1.65 -11.64 0.13
N GLY A 248 -2.63 -11.57 1.04
CA GLY A 248 -3.71 -12.54 1.18
C GLY A 248 -3.31 -13.84 1.87
N CYS A 249 -2.16 -13.87 2.55
CA CYS A 249 -1.67 -15.07 3.21
C CYS A 249 -2.63 -15.57 4.30
N LEU A 250 -3.09 -14.68 5.18
CA LEU A 250 -4.03 -15.05 6.25
C LEU A 250 -5.43 -15.32 5.70
N THR A 251 -5.84 -14.62 4.64
CA THR A 251 -7.09 -14.88 3.92
C THR A 251 -7.14 -16.34 3.42
N LEU A 252 -6.07 -16.79 2.73
CA LEU A 252 -5.93 -18.16 2.24
C LEU A 252 -5.86 -19.17 3.39
N LEU A 253 -5.11 -18.85 4.43
CA LEU A 253 -4.97 -19.70 5.61
C LEU A 253 -6.30 -19.87 6.34
N ALA A 254 -7.07 -18.80 6.51
CA ALA A 254 -8.42 -18.87 7.11
C ALA A 254 -9.34 -19.77 6.29
N ARG A 255 -9.33 -19.61 4.95
CA ARG A 255 -10.11 -20.46 4.04
C ARG A 255 -9.74 -21.94 4.16
N GLN A 256 -8.42 -22.24 4.22
CA GLN A 256 -7.92 -23.61 4.35
C GLN A 256 -8.29 -24.24 5.72
N GLU A 257 -8.01 -23.52 6.82
CA GLU A 257 -8.14 -24.07 8.16
C GLU A 257 -9.60 -24.16 8.64
N LEU A 258 -10.45 -23.21 8.26
CA LEU A 258 -11.85 -23.17 8.70
C LEU A 258 -12.79 -23.94 7.78
N GLY A 259 -12.38 -24.19 6.54
CA GLY A 259 -13.11 -24.99 5.57
C GLY A 259 -13.85 -24.18 4.50
N GLU A 260 -14.28 -24.87 3.45
CA GLU A 260 -14.83 -24.27 2.23
C GLU A 260 -16.17 -23.54 2.40
N GLN A 261 -16.88 -23.80 3.47
CA GLN A 261 -18.18 -23.16 3.76
C GLN A 261 -18.05 -21.80 4.46
N VAL A 262 -16.82 -21.40 4.83
CA VAL A 262 -16.58 -20.14 5.53
C VAL A 262 -16.41 -19.00 4.52
N GLU A 263 -17.19 -17.94 4.68
CA GLU A 263 -16.99 -16.70 3.94
C GLU A 263 -15.84 -15.90 4.53
N VAL A 264 -14.87 -15.51 3.71
CA VAL A 264 -13.72 -14.70 4.12
C VAL A 264 -13.75 -13.36 3.41
N TYR A 265 -13.77 -12.29 4.19
CA TYR A 265 -13.71 -10.91 3.72
C TYR A 265 -12.31 -10.37 3.98
N ALA A 266 -11.62 -9.92 2.92
CA ALA A 266 -10.27 -9.39 3.01
C ALA A 266 -10.24 -7.90 2.68
N SER A 267 -9.53 -7.09 3.45
CA SER A 267 -9.34 -5.67 3.17
C SER A 267 -7.93 -5.20 3.47
N ASP A 268 -7.51 -4.15 2.80
CA ASP A 268 -6.25 -3.45 3.06
C ASP A 268 -6.39 -1.96 2.75
N LEU A 269 -5.56 -1.14 3.37
CA LEU A 269 -5.46 0.29 3.08
C LEU A 269 -4.90 0.54 1.66
N LEU A 270 -3.98 -0.32 1.21
CA LEU A 270 -3.23 -0.13 -0.01
C LEU A 270 -3.89 -0.82 -1.21
N PRO A 271 -4.15 -0.11 -2.33
CA PRO A 271 -4.63 -0.73 -3.57
C PRO A 271 -3.73 -1.87 -4.05
N GLU A 272 -2.39 -1.71 -3.92
CA GLU A 272 -1.42 -2.74 -4.28
C GLU A 272 -1.58 -4.03 -3.46
N ALA A 273 -1.96 -3.92 -2.19
CA ALA A 273 -2.22 -5.07 -1.32
C ALA A 273 -3.50 -5.79 -1.73
N VAL A 274 -4.57 -5.04 -1.96
CA VAL A 274 -5.84 -5.58 -2.48
C VAL A 274 -5.62 -6.31 -3.81
N ALA A 275 -4.89 -5.70 -4.75
CA ALA A 275 -4.54 -6.32 -6.04
C ALA A 275 -3.68 -7.58 -5.86
N THR A 276 -2.70 -7.54 -4.97
CA THR A 276 -1.82 -8.70 -4.67
C THR A 276 -2.62 -9.85 -4.08
N THR A 277 -3.54 -9.57 -3.15
CA THR A 277 -4.45 -10.59 -2.60
C THR A 277 -5.28 -11.23 -3.72
N LYS A 278 -5.92 -10.44 -4.58
CA LYS A 278 -6.68 -10.96 -5.74
C LYS A 278 -5.83 -11.84 -6.65
N LEU A 279 -4.60 -11.43 -6.97
CA LEU A 279 -3.67 -12.23 -7.79
C LEU A 279 -3.35 -13.58 -7.15
N ASN A 280 -3.07 -13.62 -5.84
CA ASN A 280 -2.75 -14.85 -5.15
C ASN A 280 -3.97 -15.78 -5.04
N LEU A 281 -5.17 -15.22 -4.78
CA LEU A 281 -6.42 -15.98 -4.80
C LEU A 281 -6.67 -16.63 -6.16
N GLN A 282 -6.58 -15.86 -7.26
CA GLN A 282 -6.75 -16.36 -8.62
C GLN A 282 -5.75 -17.46 -9.00
N ARG A 283 -4.55 -17.42 -8.44
CA ARG A 283 -3.51 -18.44 -8.70
C ARG A 283 -3.69 -19.73 -7.92
N LEU A 284 -4.30 -19.65 -6.74
CA LEU A 284 -4.29 -20.75 -5.76
C LEU A 284 -5.66 -21.35 -5.49
N LEU A 285 -6.73 -20.59 -5.72
CA LEU A 285 -8.08 -21.10 -5.54
C LEU A 285 -8.72 -21.38 -6.90
N SER A 286 -9.24 -22.59 -7.06
CA SER A 286 -10.07 -22.95 -8.22
C SER A 286 -11.47 -22.37 -8.10
N ASP A 287 -11.95 -22.15 -6.87
CA ASP A 287 -13.21 -21.50 -6.54
C ASP A 287 -12.96 -20.45 -5.45
N SER A 288 -13.23 -19.21 -5.77
CA SER A 288 -13.07 -18.06 -4.87
C SER A 288 -14.41 -17.43 -4.44
N ASP A 289 -15.55 -18.04 -4.74
CA ASP A 289 -16.88 -17.44 -4.53
C ASP A 289 -17.12 -17.08 -3.04
N ALA A 290 -16.52 -17.82 -2.12
CA ALA A 290 -16.61 -17.53 -0.69
C ALA A 290 -15.50 -16.61 -0.16
N VAL A 291 -14.70 -15.99 -1.04
CA VAL A 291 -13.65 -15.03 -0.63
C VAL A 291 -13.90 -13.68 -1.29
N HIS A 292 -14.22 -12.69 -0.48
CA HIS A 292 -14.60 -11.35 -0.89
C HIS A 292 -13.47 -10.37 -0.62
N VAL A 293 -12.77 -9.94 -1.66
CA VAL A 293 -11.73 -8.91 -1.53
C VAL A 293 -12.37 -7.54 -1.72
N MET A 294 -12.43 -6.79 -0.64
CA MET A 294 -13.08 -5.48 -0.57
C MET A 294 -12.24 -4.40 -1.28
N PRO A 295 -12.87 -3.27 -1.66
CA PRO A 295 -12.11 -2.10 -2.09
C PRO A 295 -11.10 -1.64 -1.01
N PRO A 296 -10.01 -0.94 -1.42
CA PRO A 296 -9.06 -0.38 -0.45
C PRO A 296 -9.74 0.55 0.55
N GLY A 297 -9.39 0.41 1.84
CA GLY A 297 -9.93 1.25 2.90
C GLY A 297 -9.21 1.06 4.23
N ASP A 298 -9.37 2.02 5.14
CA ASP A 298 -8.71 2.00 6.43
C ASP A 298 -9.50 1.13 7.42
N LEU A 299 -8.85 0.09 7.96
CA LEU A 299 -9.41 -0.85 8.94
C LEU A 299 -10.81 -1.36 8.52
N PHE A 300 -11.85 -0.87 9.16
CA PHE A 300 -13.23 -1.34 8.97
C PHE A 300 -14.06 -0.50 7.99
N ASP A 301 -13.51 0.56 7.39
CA ASP A 301 -14.24 1.40 6.43
C ASP A 301 -14.87 0.61 5.27
N PRO A 302 -14.25 -0.47 4.74
CA PRO A 302 -14.88 -1.27 3.69
C PRO A 302 -16.08 -2.12 4.13
N PHE A 303 -16.41 -2.17 5.44
CA PHE A 303 -17.38 -3.09 6.02
C PHE A 303 -18.56 -2.43 6.77
N PRO A 304 -19.21 -1.39 6.26
CA PRO A 304 -20.15 -0.56 7.05
C PRO A 304 -21.33 -1.32 7.64
N SER A 305 -21.69 -2.46 7.09
CA SER A 305 -22.85 -3.26 7.52
C SER A 305 -22.51 -4.70 7.92
N HIS A 306 -21.23 -5.07 7.95
CA HIS A 306 -20.80 -6.43 8.24
C HIS A 306 -20.64 -6.69 9.74
N ARG A 307 -20.81 -7.96 10.13
CA ARG A 307 -20.49 -8.48 11.45
C ARG A 307 -19.87 -9.87 11.28
N PHE A 308 -18.76 -10.10 11.96
CA PHE A 308 -17.91 -11.27 11.77
C PHE A 308 -17.95 -12.20 12.98
N ASP A 309 -17.84 -13.51 12.73
CA ASP A 309 -17.61 -14.50 13.76
C ASP A 309 -16.14 -14.48 14.22
N ALA A 310 -15.21 -14.21 13.29
CA ALA A 310 -13.82 -14.02 13.63
C ALA A 310 -13.22 -12.85 12.84
N ILE A 311 -12.31 -12.11 13.47
CA ILE A 311 -11.55 -11.02 12.84
C ILE A 311 -10.07 -11.30 13.02
N LEU A 312 -9.33 -11.40 11.91
CA LEU A 312 -7.89 -11.55 11.87
C LEU A 312 -7.25 -10.19 11.64
N PHE A 313 -6.20 -9.87 12.39
CA PHE A 313 -5.37 -8.71 12.13
C PHE A 313 -3.93 -8.97 12.54
N ASN A 314 -3.03 -9.07 11.56
CA ASN A 314 -1.59 -9.05 11.81
C ASN A 314 -1.11 -7.60 11.79
N ALA A 315 -1.27 -6.92 12.94
CA ALA A 315 -1.05 -5.48 13.05
C ALA A 315 0.42 -5.07 12.83
N PRO A 316 0.70 -3.85 12.35
CA PRO A 316 2.06 -3.32 12.34
C PRO A 316 2.61 -3.19 13.78
N TRP A 317 3.81 -3.76 14.05
CA TRP A 317 4.31 -3.93 15.42
C TRP A 317 5.53 -3.07 15.76
N VAL A 318 6.10 -2.32 14.80
CA VAL A 318 7.23 -1.43 15.05
C VAL A 318 6.71 -0.04 15.38
N VAL A 319 6.89 0.39 16.64
CA VAL A 319 6.48 1.74 17.09
C VAL A 319 7.46 2.77 16.56
N ALA A 320 7.25 3.22 15.33
CA ALA A 320 8.09 4.20 14.65
C ALA A 320 7.26 5.02 13.67
N ARG A 321 7.78 6.20 13.31
CA ARG A 321 7.17 7.04 12.29
C ARG A 321 7.24 6.37 10.92
N VAL A 322 6.12 6.35 10.22
CA VAL A 322 6.02 5.95 8.82
C VAL A 322 6.64 7.03 7.91
N ARG A 323 7.53 6.63 7.01
CA ARG A 323 8.21 7.51 6.05
C ARG A 323 7.92 7.16 4.60
N THR A 324 7.62 5.89 4.34
CA THR A 324 7.33 5.34 3.01
C THR A 324 6.08 4.47 3.05
N ARG A 325 5.45 4.25 1.89
CA ARG A 325 4.28 3.35 1.79
C ARG A 325 4.61 1.92 2.27
N ALA A 326 5.77 1.39 1.91
CA ALA A 326 6.21 0.05 2.33
C ALA A 326 6.35 -0.09 3.86
N GLU A 327 6.62 1.01 4.57
CA GLU A 327 6.72 0.99 6.03
C GLU A 327 5.35 0.91 6.73
N LEU A 328 4.24 1.22 6.05
CA LEU A 328 2.88 1.13 6.61
C LEU A 328 2.54 -0.27 7.11
N ALA A 329 3.02 -1.31 6.44
CA ALA A 329 2.78 -2.69 6.84
C ALA A 329 3.52 -3.10 8.13
N ILE A 330 4.50 -2.31 8.60
CA ILE A 330 5.38 -2.67 9.72
C ILE A 330 5.36 -1.62 10.82
N HIS A 331 5.32 -0.31 10.46
CA HIS A 331 5.43 0.80 11.39
C HIS A 331 4.05 1.34 11.79
N ASP A 332 3.87 1.54 13.10
CA ASP A 332 2.70 2.19 13.69
C ASP A 332 3.16 3.25 14.70
N GLU A 333 3.15 4.52 14.29
CA GLU A 333 3.58 5.63 15.15
C GLU A 333 2.66 5.72 16.37
N LYS A 334 3.24 5.56 17.57
CA LYS A 334 2.55 5.59 18.87
C LYS A 334 1.42 4.56 19.01
N GLN A 335 1.47 3.47 18.24
CA GLN A 335 0.41 2.44 18.20
C GLN A 335 -0.97 3.00 17.83
N GLU A 336 -1.02 3.97 16.93
CA GLU A 336 -2.26 4.67 16.58
C GLU A 336 -3.23 3.78 15.79
N THR A 337 -2.70 2.93 14.90
CA THR A 337 -3.50 1.94 14.16
C THR A 337 -4.09 0.90 15.12
N VAL A 338 -3.28 0.41 16.05
CA VAL A 338 -3.74 -0.54 17.09
C VAL A 338 -4.84 0.06 17.96
N LYS A 339 -4.69 1.32 18.39
CA LYS A 339 -5.72 2.03 19.17
C LYS A 339 -7.04 2.18 18.41
N ARG A 340 -6.96 2.59 17.13
CA ARG A 340 -8.16 2.73 16.29
C ARG A 340 -8.83 1.39 16.04
N PHE A 341 -8.06 0.32 15.83
CA PHE A 341 -8.58 -1.03 15.69
C PHE A 341 -9.38 -1.42 16.93
N PHE A 342 -8.81 -1.35 18.13
CA PHE A 342 -9.51 -1.70 19.39
C PHE A 342 -10.66 -0.76 19.71
N GLY A 343 -10.63 0.49 19.25
CA GLY A 343 -11.73 1.42 19.37
C GLY A 343 -12.95 1.12 18.49
N GLN A 344 -12.79 0.25 17.48
CA GLN A 344 -13.82 -0.05 16.47
C GLN A 344 -14.25 -1.52 16.46
N VAL A 345 -13.36 -2.45 16.75
CA VAL A 345 -13.53 -3.89 16.50
C VAL A 345 -14.80 -4.47 17.11
N SER A 346 -15.22 -3.98 18.28
CA SER A 346 -16.45 -4.41 18.94
C SER A 346 -17.70 -4.16 18.11
N ASP A 347 -17.70 -3.12 17.27
CA ASP A 347 -18.85 -2.81 16.42
C ASP A 347 -18.99 -3.75 15.23
N PHE A 348 -17.92 -4.44 14.85
CA PHE A 348 -17.85 -5.36 13.72
C PHE A 348 -17.82 -6.83 14.12
N LEU A 349 -17.78 -7.13 15.40
CA LEU A 349 -17.75 -8.49 15.92
C LEU A 349 -19.15 -8.94 16.37
N LYS A 350 -19.57 -10.15 16.00
CA LYS A 350 -20.79 -10.77 16.52
C LYS A 350 -20.68 -11.01 18.03
N PRO A 351 -21.80 -11.23 18.78
CA PRO A 351 -21.78 -11.35 20.25
C PRO A 351 -20.79 -12.39 20.81
N HIS A 352 -20.61 -13.52 20.12
CA HIS A 352 -19.67 -14.58 20.48
C HIS A 352 -18.46 -14.66 19.54
N GLY A 353 -18.19 -13.57 18.84
CA GLY A 353 -17.09 -13.53 17.89
C GLY A 353 -15.73 -13.39 18.58
N THR A 354 -14.69 -13.77 17.87
CA THR A 354 -13.32 -13.87 18.35
C THR A 354 -12.39 -12.99 17.52
N VAL A 355 -11.37 -12.40 18.15
CA VAL A 355 -10.33 -11.64 17.44
C VAL A 355 -9.01 -12.41 17.51
N LEU A 356 -8.41 -12.69 16.36
CA LEU A 356 -7.06 -13.23 16.23
C LEU A 356 -6.10 -12.07 15.93
N PHE A 357 -5.38 -11.60 16.94
CA PHE A 357 -4.55 -10.41 16.86
C PHE A 357 -3.07 -10.75 16.89
N GLY A 358 -2.38 -10.55 15.77
CA GLY A 358 -0.95 -10.76 15.63
C GLY A 358 -0.14 -9.52 16.04
N TYR A 359 0.90 -9.71 16.86
CA TYR A 359 1.81 -8.64 17.27
C TYR A 359 3.20 -9.20 17.62
N ALA A 360 4.24 -8.35 17.58
CA ALA A 360 5.57 -8.75 17.99
C ALA A 360 6.16 -7.79 19.03
N ASP A 361 7.13 -8.29 19.83
CA ASP A 361 7.79 -7.48 20.87
C ASP A 361 8.97 -6.64 20.35
N ALA A 362 9.05 -6.39 19.05
CA ALA A 362 10.10 -5.61 18.39
C ALA A 362 10.34 -4.25 19.05
N SER A 363 9.27 -3.57 19.47
CA SER A 363 9.31 -2.27 20.14
C SER A 363 9.44 -2.36 21.67
N GLY A 364 9.65 -3.56 22.20
CA GLY A 364 9.97 -3.83 23.59
C GLY A 364 8.77 -3.93 24.54
N PRO A 365 9.04 -4.17 25.84
CA PRO A 365 8.00 -4.51 26.82
C PRO A 365 6.96 -3.41 27.05
N LYS A 366 7.33 -2.13 26.84
CA LYS A 366 6.37 -1.02 26.98
C LYS A 366 5.25 -1.10 25.94
N ALA A 367 5.61 -1.42 24.70
CA ALA A 367 4.63 -1.55 23.61
C ALA A 367 3.67 -2.72 23.86
N ILE A 368 4.18 -3.84 24.41
CA ILE A 368 3.35 -4.98 24.79
C ILE A 368 2.39 -4.63 25.92
N ARG A 369 2.86 -3.99 27.01
CA ARG A 369 1.97 -3.57 28.12
C ARG A 369 0.89 -2.60 27.63
N ASN A 370 1.24 -1.67 26.75
CA ASN A 370 0.26 -0.75 26.18
C ASN A 370 -0.77 -1.48 25.32
N LEU A 371 -0.36 -2.47 24.52
CA LEU A 371 -1.29 -3.34 23.78
C LEU A 371 -2.24 -4.08 24.73
N GLU A 372 -1.72 -4.72 25.79
CA GLU A 372 -2.52 -5.46 26.77
C GLU A 372 -3.52 -4.54 27.49
N THR A 373 -3.15 -3.28 27.75
CA THR A 373 -4.09 -2.27 28.27
C THR A 373 -5.18 -1.95 27.26
N LEU A 374 -4.85 -1.74 25.98
CA LEU A 374 -5.84 -1.46 24.93
C LEU A 374 -6.82 -2.62 24.72
N ILE A 375 -6.35 -3.87 24.81
CA ILE A 375 -7.19 -5.07 24.75
C ILE A 375 -8.24 -5.05 25.90
N ALA A 376 -7.79 -4.82 27.14
CA ALA A 376 -8.66 -4.79 28.32
C ALA A 376 -9.64 -3.60 28.27
N GLU A 377 -9.18 -2.40 27.89
CA GLU A 377 -10.02 -1.20 27.75
C GLU A 377 -11.11 -1.37 26.67
N ALA A 378 -10.84 -2.19 25.64
CA ALA A 378 -11.83 -2.51 24.60
C ALA A 378 -12.82 -3.61 25.01
N GLY A 379 -12.74 -4.14 26.24
CA GLY A 379 -13.64 -5.17 26.78
C GLY A 379 -13.33 -6.58 26.29
N PHE A 380 -12.05 -6.88 26.03
CA PHE A 380 -11.59 -8.20 25.65
C PHE A 380 -10.69 -8.82 26.71
N GLU A 381 -10.77 -10.14 26.83
CA GLU A 381 -9.81 -10.96 27.55
C GLU A 381 -9.07 -11.91 26.61
N VAL A 382 -7.91 -12.38 27.06
CA VAL A 382 -7.11 -13.34 26.32
C VAL A 382 -7.54 -14.75 26.66
N ASP A 383 -8.26 -15.42 25.76
CA ASP A 383 -8.60 -16.82 25.87
C ASP A 383 -7.33 -17.69 25.73
N THR A 384 -6.60 -17.50 24.62
CA THR A 384 -5.38 -18.26 24.33
C THR A 384 -4.32 -17.35 23.71
N LEU A 385 -3.03 -17.70 23.92
CA LEU A 385 -1.91 -16.94 23.40
C LEU A 385 -0.85 -17.85 22.77
N PHE A 386 -0.76 -17.84 21.45
CA PHE A 386 0.28 -18.55 20.70
C PHE A 386 1.53 -17.69 20.58
N LYS A 387 2.71 -18.30 20.75
CA LYS A 387 3.99 -17.59 20.75
C LYS A 387 5.05 -18.36 19.99
N ARG A 388 5.86 -17.64 19.20
CA ARG A 388 7.07 -18.15 18.55
C ARG A 388 8.22 -17.17 18.74
N ARG A 389 9.42 -17.70 18.75
CA ARG A 389 10.65 -16.91 18.84
C ARG A 389 11.33 -16.90 17.49
N VAL A 390 11.58 -15.69 16.98
CA VAL A 390 12.15 -15.47 15.64
C VAL A 390 13.51 -14.80 15.76
N ALA A 391 14.50 -15.26 15.01
CA ALA A 391 15.79 -14.58 14.90
C ALA A 391 15.61 -13.26 14.13
N THR A 392 16.17 -12.18 14.65
CA THR A 392 16.16 -10.89 13.95
C THR A 392 17.57 -10.42 13.63
N HIS A 393 17.77 -9.96 12.40
CA HIS A 393 19.05 -9.41 11.94
C HIS A 393 19.11 -7.87 12.00
N ARG A 394 18.00 -7.21 12.33
CA ARG A 394 17.85 -5.76 12.22
C ARG A 394 17.79 -5.01 13.55
N SER A 395 17.64 -5.69 14.66
CA SER A 395 17.56 -5.06 15.98
C SER A 395 18.82 -5.33 16.81
N LYS A 396 19.03 -4.56 17.90
CA LYS A 396 20.07 -4.85 18.90
C LYS A 396 19.81 -6.16 19.65
N ARG A 397 18.59 -6.71 19.53
CA ARG A 397 18.22 -8.02 20.06
C ARG A 397 18.47 -9.08 19.00
N LYS A 398 18.92 -10.25 19.42
CA LYS A 398 19.09 -11.40 18.52
C LYS A 398 17.75 -12.08 18.18
N TRP A 399 16.71 -11.82 18.98
CA TRP A 399 15.43 -12.51 18.92
C TRP A 399 14.28 -11.55 19.17
N GLU A 400 13.19 -11.78 18.48
CA GLU A 400 11.88 -11.17 18.70
C GLU A 400 10.86 -12.28 18.99
N GLN A 401 9.86 -11.97 19.80
CA GLN A 401 8.76 -12.88 20.09
C GLN A 401 7.52 -12.46 19.33
N ILE A 402 7.11 -13.30 18.40
CA ILE A 402 5.81 -13.21 17.73
C ILE A 402 4.75 -13.71 18.69
N ARG A 403 3.58 -13.09 18.66
CA ARG A 403 2.41 -13.40 19.48
C ARG A 403 1.16 -13.34 18.62
N VAL A 404 0.30 -14.32 18.74
CA VAL A 404 -1.07 -14.26 18.24
C VAL A 404 -2.01 -14.48 19.42
N TYR A 405 -2.76 -13.45 19.74
CA TYR A 405 -3.75 -13.44 20.81
C TYR A 405 -5.08 -13.91 20.25
N VAL A 406 -5.70 -14.88 20.88
CA VAL A 406 -7.10 -15.21 20.70
C VAL A 406 -7.87 -14.43 21.76
N LEU A 407 -8.69 -13.47 21.33
CA LEU A 407 -9.40 -12.55 22.20
C LEU A 407 -10.90 -12.82 22.13
N VAL A 408 -11.53 -12.90 23.28
CA VAL A 408 -12.99 -13.04 23.45
C VAL A 408 -13.53 -11.85 24.25
N ARG A 409 -14.81 -11.54 24.09
CA ARG A 409 -15.44 -10.47 24.89
C ARG A 409 -15.62 -10.89 26.34
N ILE A 410 -15.39 -9.94 27.27
CA ILE A 410 -15.70 -10.08 28.69
C ILE A 410 -17.21 -10.05 28.91
#